data_58abafc0211907a6aba2f4ff898f7306
#
_entry.id   58abafc0211907a6aba2f4ff898f7306
#
_cell.length_a   1.000
_cell.length_b   1.000
_cell.length_c   1.000
_cell.angle_alpha   90.00
_cell.angle_beta   90.00
_cell.angle_gamma   90.00
#
_symmetry.space_group_name_H-M   'P 1'
#
loop_
_entity.id
_entity.type
_entity.pdbx_description
1 polymer ?
#
loop_
_entity_poly.entity_id
_entity_poly.type
_entity_poly.pdbx_seq_one_letter_code
_entity_poly.pdbx_strand_id
1 'polypeptide(L)'
;MIKKILIVFLSIISLATSAQRTNSSPYSFFGIGEEFSPRTVEQTSMGGIGVAFNSSQYMNFTNPAAYANLRFATYAFGLLNNDLTVKTGDVEQSVTSTSLSYFAFAFPIGQKAGFSVGMQPLASVGYSLSNTLFDTNGDATEISIFNGNGGINRLYGAFGMEVYKGLSLGIEADFSFGKSENTLTNQVANVTLATRYKESSTIRGGNVKIGTQYTKEFKNKLILNLGATYKFGSNLDVEGNERFYTLTLSSSGTEIIRDEADAVTINGEYKLPTQTIFGFGFGKTDKWHAGFEYESQDAINTSGFLNRTGNTFKYDTSNRYSVGGYFTPKATSISSYWERVTYRAGLRFEKTGLMIDGSGTGTNFTAVNDFGMSFGLGLPMGRKLSNVNLGFEFGKKGTTNNNLIQENYFNLRLSLSLNAVGRQAWFQKRRID
;
A
#
# COMPACT_ATOMS: atom_id res chain seq x y z
N MET A 1 30.03 14.81 -0.13
CA MET A 1 28.82 14.66 -0.95
C MET A 1 27.64 14.12 -0.12
N ILE A 2 27.75 13.03 0.61
CA ILE A 2 26.65 12.42 1.41
C ILE A 2 26.04 13.40 2.42
N LYS A 3 26.86 14.20 3.14
CA LYS A 3 26.35 15.22 4.09
C LYS A 3 25.49 16.30 3.39
N LYS A 4 25.84 16.73 2.19
CA LYS A 4 25.04 17.72 1.43
C LYS A 4 23.73 17.12 0.91
N ILE A 5 23.74 15.84 0.49
CA ILE A 5 22.54 15.11 0.08
C ILE A 5 21.62 14.88 1.29
N LEU A 6 22.16 14.56 2.45
CA LEU A 6 21.41 14.38 3.70
C LEU A 6 20.75 15.68 4.16
N ILE A 7 21.43 16.82 4.05
CA ILE A 7 20.90 18.16 4.40
C ILE A 7 19.77 18.55 3.44
N VAL A 8 19.94 18.35 2.13
CA VAL A 8 18.88 18.59 1.14
C VAL A 8 17.69 17.67 1.39
N PHE A 9 17.92 16.42 1.75
CA PHE A 9 16.88 15.44 2.09
C PHE A 9 16.13 15.81 3.36
N LEU A 10 16.83 16.25 4.43
CA LEU A 10 16.22 16.75 5.66
C LEU A 10 15.42 18.04 5.43
N SER A 11 15.90 18.95 4.58
CA SER A 11 15.16 20.17 4.25
C SER A 11 13.92 19.91 3.39
N ILE A 12 13.90 18.89 2.56
CA ILE A 12 12.70 18.46 1.83
C ILE A 12 11.67 17.83 2.80
N ILE A 13 12.11 17.06 3.80
CA ILE A 13 11.23 16.50 4.83
C ILE A 13 10.62 17.61 5.70
N SER A 14 11.34 18.67 6.03
CA SER A 14 10.81 19.78 6.82
C SER A 14 9.76 20.63 6.09
N LEU A 15 9.72 20.60 4.77
CA LEU A 15 8.67 21.25 3.97
C LEU A 15 7.38 20.39 3.89
N ALA A 16 7.44 19.12 4.25
CA ALA A 16 6.31 18.20 4.21
C ALA A 16 5.46 18.16 5.51
N THR A 17 5.71 19.07 6.46
CA THR A 17 4.99 19.10 7.76
C THR A 17 3.62 19.79 7.73
N SER A 18 3.15 20.28 6.58
CA SER A 18 1.73 20.52 6.40
C SER A 18 1.03 19.18 6.37
N ALA A 19 0.03 18.97 7.24
CA ALA A 19 -0.73 17.71 7.36
C ALA A 19 -1.35 17.32 6.01
N GLN A 20 -0.56 16.72 5.13
CA GLN A 20 -1.04 16.16 3.88
C GLN A 20 -1.77 14.86 4.22
N ARG A 21 -3.01 14.75 3.78
CA ARG A 21 -3.75 13.50 3.85
C ARG A 21 -2.93 12.43 3.14
N THR A 22 -2.72 11.30 3.79
CA THR A 22 -1.96 10.18 3.21
C THR A 22 -2.76 9.42 2.17
N ASN A 23 -4.09 9.58 2.18
CA ASN A 23 -5.04 9.03 1.24
C ASN A 23 -6.18 10.03 1.02
N SER A 24 -6.87 9.93 -0.12
CA SER A 24 -8.00 10.76 -0.49
C SER A 24 -9.08 9.97 -1.25
N SER A 25 -8.97 8.65 -1.24
CA SER A 25 -9.93 7.75 -1.89
C SER A 25 -11.24 7.68 -1.11
N PRO A 26 -12.41 7.94 -1.72
CA PRO A 26 -13.71 7.64 -1.15
C PRO A 26 -13.87 6.20 -0.68
N TYR A 27 -13.20 5.25 -1.35
CA TYR A 27 -13.24 3.85 -0.95
C TYR A 27 -12.53 3.57 0.38
N SER A 28 -11.72 4.51 0.90
CA SER A 28 -11.15 4.41 2.24
C SER A 28 -12.17 4.58 3.38
N PHE A 29 -13.43 4.87 3.05
CA PHE A 29 -14.56 4.86 4.00
C PHE A 29 -14.84 3.45 4.55
N PHE A 30 -14.55 2.41 3.79
CA PHE A 30 -14.91 1.04 4.13
C PHE A 30 -13.82 0.34 4.97
N GLY A 31 -14.24 -0.43 5.98
CA GLY A 31 -13.35 -1.21 6.84
C GLY A 31 -12.35 -0.37 7.62
N ILE A 32 -11.07 -0.70 7.55
CA ILE A 32 -9.95 0.03 8.18
C ILE A 32 -9.29 1.03 7.22
N GLY A 33 -9.93 1.32 6.11
CA GLY A 33 -9.41 2.17 5.04
C GLY A 33 -8.91 1.39 3.84
N GLU A 34 -8.23 2.07 2.93
CA GLU A 34 -7.63 1.47 1.75
C GLU A 34 -6.36 0.70 2.11
N GLU A 35 -6.33 -0.59 1.78
CA GLU A 35 -5.19 -1.47 2.06
C GLU A 35 -4.06 -1.23 1.06
N PHE A 36 -2.82 -1.22 1.56
CA PHE A 36 -1.62 -1.12 0.74
C PHE A 36 -1.00 -2.49 0.51
N SER A 37 -0.78 -2.83 -0.74
CA SER A 37 -0.02 -4.02 -1.10
C SER A 37 1.48 -3.78 -0.82
N PRO A 38 2.15 -4.63 -0.01
CA PRO A 38 3.55 -4.46 0.36
C PRO A 38 4.47 -4.80 -0.82
N ARG A 39 4.77 -3.82 -1.65
CA ARG A 39 5.60 -3.95 -2.85
C ARG A 39 6.60 -2.81 -2.95
N THR A 40 7.77 -3.08 -3.49
CA THR A 40 8.75 -2.05 -3.82
C THR A 40 8.34 -1.29 -5.08
N VAL A 41 8.95 -0.12 -5.33
CA VAL A 41 8.71 0.64 -6.58
C VAL A 41 9.11 -0.19 -7.80
N GLU A 42 10.14 -1.01 -7.68
CA GLU A 42 10.58 -1.91 -8.73
C GLU A 42 9.51 -2.95 -9.07
N GLN A 43 8.88 -3.54 -8.05
CA GLN A 43 7.80 -4.52 -8.20
C GLN A 43 6.54 -3.86 -8.77
N THR A 44 6.11 -2.72 -8.22
CA THR A 44 4.92 -2.00 -8.71
C THR A 44 5.08 -1.56 -10.16
N SER A 45 6.29 -1.16 -10.58
CA SER A 45 6.58 -0.82 -11.98
C SER A 45 6.51 -2.01 -12.96
N MET A 46 6.40 -3.23 -12.44
CA MET A 46 6.20 -4.46 -13.21
C MET A 46 4.80 -5.07 -12.99
N GLY A 47 3.77 -4.24 -12.84
CA GLY A 47 2.41 -4.71 -12.55
C GLY A 47 2.23 -5.26 -11.14
N GLY A 48 3.22 -5.14 -10.28
CA GLY A 48 3.23 -5.65 -8.92
C GLY A 48 3.72 -7.09 -8.78
N ILE A 49 4.26 -7.73 -9.81
CA ILE A 49 4.84 -9.07 -9.66
C ILE A 49 6.03 -9.04 -8.69
N GLY A 50 6.10 -10.02 -7.79
CA GLY A 50 7.11 -10.06 -6.74
C GLY A 50 7.38 -11.44 -6.18
N VAL A 51 6.37 -12.33 -6.13
CA VAL A 51 6.47 -13.61 -5.43
C VAL A 51 7.56 -14.54 -5.99
N ALA A 52 7.74 -14.54 -7.30
CA ALA A 52 8.80 -15.29 -7.99
C ALA A 52 9.99 -14.40 -8.38
N PHE A 53 9.92 -13.08 -8.14
CA PHE A 53 11.01 -12.17 -8.49
C PHE A 53 12.20 -12.36 -7.55
N ASN A 54 13.34 -12.68 -8.14
CA ASN A 54 14.59 -12.94 -7.44
C ASN A 54 15.66 -11.93 -7.86
N SER A 55 16.26 -11.26 -6.87
CA SER A 55 17.32 -10.29 -7.10
C SER A 55 18.37 -10.33 -6.00
N SER A 56 19.62 -10.18 -6.36
CA SER A 56 20.73 -10.03 -5.41
C SER A 56 20.86 -8.61 -4.85
N GLN A 57 20.16 -7.63 -5.44
CA GLN A 57 20.36 -6.19 -5.21
C GLN A 57 19.12 -5.49 -4.67
N TYR A 58 17.92 -6.01 -4.97
CA TYR A 58 16.65 -5.41 -4.58
C TYR A 58 15.97 -6.19 -3.46
N MET A 59 15.35 -5.46 -2.56
CA MET A 59 14.48 -6.06 -1.56
C MET A 59 13.23 -6.63 -2.19
N ASN A 60 12.63 -7.60 -1.51
CA ASN A 60 11.38 -8.20 -1.91
C ASN A 60 10.41 -8.27 -0.73
N PHE A 61 9.36 -7.44 -0.74
CA PHE A 61 8.35 -7.42 0.32
C PHE A 61 7.23 -8.44 0.12
N THR A 62 7.15 -9.01 -1.08
CA THR A 62 6.12 -10.01 -1.41
C THR A 62 6.48 -11.38 -0.84
N ASN A 63 7.75 -11.83 -1.04
CA ASN A 63 8.19 -13.17 -0.66
C ASN A 63 9.44 -13.13 0.24
N PRO A 64 9.33 -13.51 1.54
CA PRO A 64 10.47 -13.52 2.45
C PRO A 64 11.57 -14.52 2.03
N ALA A 65 11.27 -15.58 1.27
CA ALA A 65 12.26 -16.52 0.77
C ALA A 65 13.30 -15.86 -0.17
N ALA A 66 12.93 -14.74 -0.83
CA ALA A 66 13.82 -14.03 -1.74
C ALA A 66 15.06 -13.44 -1.05
N TYR A 67 15.02 -13.19 0.26
CA TYR A 67 16.17 -12.69 1.01
C TYR A 67 17.35 -13.66 1.05
N ALA A 68 17.13 -14.96 0.81
CA ALA A 68 18.20 -15.95 0.64
C ALA A 68 19.21 -15.56 -0.48
N ASN A 69 18.73 -14.83 -1.48
CA ASN A 69 19.50 -14.43 -2.66
C ASN A 69 20.14 -13.05 -2.54
N LEU A 70 19.86 -12.31 -1.46
CA LEU A 70 20.48 -11.01 -1.23
C LEU A 70 21.99 -11.12 -1.05
N ARG A 71 22.75 -10.24 -1.69
CA ARG A 71 24.23 -10.26 -1.65
C ARG A 71 24.83 -8.97 -1.10
N PHE A 72 24.01 -7.96 -0.91
CA PHE A 72 24.44 -6.64 -0.44
C PHE A 72 23.57 -6.19 0.73
N ALA A 73 24.16 -5.49 1.68
CA ALA A 73 23.36 -4.74 2.64
C ALA A 73 22.65 -3.61 1.88
N THR A 74 21.34 -3.62 1.92
CA THR A 74 20.47 -2.75 1.12
C THR A 74 19.62 -1.89 2.03
N TYR A 75 19.57 -0.61 1.75
CA TYR A 75 18.68 0.37 2.35
C TYR A 75 17.69 0.79 1.29
N ALA A 76 16.42 0.69 1.57
CA ALA A 76 15.37 1.10 0.64
C ALA A 76 14.43 2.10 1.27
N PHE A 77 14.08 3.11 0.51
CA PHE A 77 13.13 4.16 0.87
C PHE A 77 12.25 4.44 -0.34
N GLY A 78 10.95 4.53 -0.14
CA GLY A 78 9.99 4.74 -1.22
C GLY A 78 8.96 5.81 -0.88
N LEU A 79 8.64 6.65 -1.84
CA LEU A 79 7.60 7.67 -1.83
C LEU A 79 6.56 7.38 -2.89
N LEU A 80 5.33 7.73 -2.60
CA LEU A 80 4.20 7.71 -3.52
C LEU A 80 3.56 9.10 -3.56
N ASN A 81 3.40 9.63 -4.75
CA ASN A 81 2.49 10.73 -5.05
C ASN A 81 1.34 10.16 -5.88
N ASN A 82 0.12 10.38 -5.41
CA ASN A 82 -1.11 9.89 -6.02
C ASN A 82 -1.95 11.10 -6.46
N ASP A 83 -2.21 11.21 -7.75
CA ASP A 83 -3.20 12.11 -8.33
C ASP A 83 -4.45 11.31 -8.64
N LEU A 84 -5.52 11.61 -7.93
CA LEU A 84 -6.79 10.89 -7.99
C LEU A 84 -7.87 11.81 -8.55
N THR A 85 -8.57 11.34 -9.58
CA THR A 85 -9.78 11.98 -10.11
C THR A 85 -10.98 11.08 -9.82
N VAL A 86 -11.88 11.56 -8.99
CA VAL A 86 -13.11 10.89 -8.56
C VAL A 86 -14.27 11.36 -9.42
N LYS A 87 -15.04 10.41 -9.96
CA LYS A 87 -16.23 10.66 -10.77
C LYS A 87 -17.47 10.05 -10.14
N THR A 88 -18.54 10.84 -10.01
CA THR A 88 -19.85 10.42 -9.54
C THR A 88 -20.92 11.07 -10.42
N GLY A 89 -21.61 10.27 -11.24
CA GLY A 89 -22.51 10.83 -12.28
C GLY A 89 -21.75 11.79 -13.18
N ASP A 90 -22.22 13.04 -13.25
CA ASP A 90 -21.62 14.12 -14.06
C ASP A 90 -20.62 14.99 -13.27
N VAL A 91 -20.41 14.69 -11.98
CA VAL A 91 -19.50 15.44 -11.11
C VAL A 91 -18.12 14.79 -11.11
N GLU A 92 -17.10 15.62 -11.23
CA GLU A 92 -15.69 15.20 -11.23
C GLU A 92 -14.89 16.08 -10.28
N GLN A 93 -14.08 15.47 -9.42
CA GLN A 93 -13.22 16.16 -8.48
C GLN A 93 -11.83 15.52 -8.48
N SER A 94 -10.78 16.34 -8.50
CA SER A 94 -9.40 15.86 -8.43
C SER A 94 -8.75 16.23 -7.10
N VAL A 95 -7.89 15.34 -6.62
CA VAL A 95 -7.15 15.51 -5.37
C VAL A 95 -5.79 14.84 -5.48
N THR A 96 -4.76 15.46 -4.92
CA THR A 96 -3.39 14.93 -4.88
C THR A 96 -3.00 14.62 -3.45
N SER A 97 -2.37 13.46 -3.24
CA SER A 97 -1.81 13.08 -1.95
C SER A 97 -0.37 12.56 -2.10
N THR A 98 0.45 12.78 -1.08
CA THR A 98 1.84 12.28 -1.05
C THR A 98 2.06 11.52 0.24
N SER A 99 2.63 10.31 0.14
CA SER A 99 2.84 9.44 1.28
C SER A 99 4.20 8.71 1.22
N LEU A 100 4.68 8.28 2.40
CA LEU A 100 5.79 7.36 2.52
C LEU A 100 5.28 5.95 2.23
N SER A 101 5.87 5.27 1.23
CA SER A 101 5.49 3.90 0.90
C SER A 101 6.22 2.86 1.75
N TYR A 102 7.49 3.08 2.05
CA TYR A 102 8.29 2.19 2.89
C TYR A 102 9.63 2.79 3.27
N PHE A 103 10.12 2.29 4.40
CA PHE A 103 11.51 2.44 4.83
C PHE A 103 11.99 1.08 5.34
N ALA A 104 13.07 0.54 4.75
CA ALA A 104 13.51 -0.81 5.06
C ALA A 104 15.02 -0.99 4.93
N PHE A 105 15.52 -1.95 5.70
CA PHE A 105 16.89 -2.43 5.67
C PHE A 105 16.90 -3.92 5.42
N ALA A 106 17.87 -4.39 4.65
CA ALA A 106 18.13 -5.80 4.51
C ALA A 106 19.64 -6.08 4.41
N PHE A 107 20.03 -7.21 4.91
CA PHE A 107 21.44 -7.63 4.89
C PHE A 107 21.57 -9.13 4.70
N PRO A 108 22.58 -9.55 3.93
CA PRO A 108 22.90 -10.95 3.73
C PRO A 108 23.52 -11.54 4.99
N ILE A 109 23.19 -12.79 5.29
CA ILE A 109 23.82 -13.62 6.32
C ILE A 109 24.56 -14.75 5.63
N GLY A 110 25.86 -14.58 5.46
CA GLY A 110 26.66 -15.49 4.65
C GLY A 110 26.25 -15.45 3.16
N GLN A 111 26.23 -16.62 2.51
CA GLN A 111 25.93 -16.74 1.08
C GLN A 111 24.54 -17.29 0.76
N LYS A 112 23.80 -17.76 1.77
CA LYS A 112 22.57 -18.52 1.58
C LYS A 112 21.39 -18.02 2.38
N ALA A 113 21.56 -16.96 3.16
CA ALA A 113 20.51 -16.39 3.98
C ALA A 113 20.54 -14.86 3.95
N GLY A 114 19.43 -14.26 4.31
CA GLY A 114 19.29 -12.81 4.49
C GLY A 114 18.17 -12.46 5.43
N PHE A 115 18.27 -11.29 6.00
CA PHE A 115 17.30 -10.72 6.92
C PHE A 115 16.89 -9.33 6.45
N SER A 116 15.64 -8.97 6.72
CA SER A 116 15.13 -7.62 6.44
C SER A 116 14.24 -7.15 7.59
N VAL A 117 14.28 -5.86 7.85
CA VAL A 117 13.39 -5.16 8.79
C VAL A 117 12.97 -3.84 8.16
N GLY A 118 11.73 -3.44 8.41
CA GLY A 118 11.24 -2.18 7.87
C GLY A 118 9.83 -1.84 8.32
N MET A 119 9.42 -0.62 7.97
CA MET A 119 8.11 -0.07 8.26
C MET A 119 7.41 0.29 6.95
N GLN A 120 6.12 -0.01 6.89
CA GLN A 120 5.26 0.22 5.72
C GLN A 120 3.84 0.57 6.18
N PRO A 121 3.07 1.37 5.43
CA PRO A 121 1.64 1.46 5.65
C PRO A 121 0.97 0.10 5.38
N LEU A 122 -0.01 -0.27 6.22
CA LEU A 122 -0.91 -1.40 6.00
C LEU A 122 -2.22 -0.92 5.40
N ALA A 123 -2.81 0.13 5.96
CA ALA A 123 -4.03 0.74 5.47
C ALA A 123 -4.04 2.25 5.77
N SER A 124 -4.82 3.01 5.02
CA SER A 124 -4.97 4.46 5.22
C SER A 124 -6.42 4.88 5.04
N VAL A 125 -6.88 5.71 5.97
CA VAL A 125 -8.20 6.36 5.92
C VAL A 125 -7.99 7.83 5.55
N GLY A 126 -8.73 8.31 4.55
CA GLY A 126 -8.60 9.70 4.11
C GLY A 126 -9.71 10.09 3.14
N TYR A 127 -10.93 10.23 3.64
CA TYR A 127 -12.08 10.62 2.82
C TYR A 127 -12.77 11.87 3.37
N SER A 128 -13.48 12.57 2.48
CA SER A 128 -14.43 13.63 2.80
C SER A 128 -15.58 13.53 1.81
N LEU A 129 -16.73 13.10 2.29
CA LEU A 129 -17.92 12.87 1.48
C LEU A 129 -19.04 13.75 2.00
N SER A 130 -19.88 14.28 1.12
CA SER A 130 -21.06 15.04 1.48
C SER A 130 -22.30 14.48 0.79
N ASN A 131 -23.40 14.45 1.52
CA ASN A 131 -24.73 14.16 1.00
C ASN A 131 -25.67 15.30 1.36
N THR A 132 -26.41 15.80 0.36
CA THR A 132 -27.40 16.88 0.56
C THR A 132 -28.75 16.36 0.15
N LEU A 133 -29.72 16.45 1.05
CA LEU A 133 -31.12 16.18 0.77
C LEU A 133 -31.81 17.48 0.36
N PHE A 134 -32.65 17.40 -0.65
CA PHE A 134 -33.42 18.53 -1.18
C PHE A 134 -34.92 18.28 -0.99
N ASP A 135 -35.68 19.33 -0.82
CA ASP A 135 -37.13 19.27 -0.84
C ASP A 135 -37.69 19.24 -2.28
N THR A 136 -39.02 19.24 -2.41
CA THR A 136 -39.72 19.25 -3.71
C THR A 136 -39.50 20.55 -4.51
N ASN A 137 -39.06 21.62 -3.85
CA ASN A 137 -38.77 22.92 -4.49
C ASN A 137 -37.31 23.04 -4.93
N GLY A 138 -36.44 22.07 -4.54
CA GLY A 138 -35.03 22.08 -4.81
C GLY A 138 -34.19 22.78 -3.75
N ASP A 139 -34.76 23.13 -2.58
CA ASP A 139 -34.04 23.73 -1.48
C ASP A 139 -33.38 22.65 -0.61
N ALA A 140 -32.14 22.87 -0.18
CA ALA A 140 -31.42 21.96 0.67
C ALA A 140 -32.06 21.91 2.07
N THR A 141 -32.50 20.73 2.50
CA THR A 141 -33.15 20.50 3.80
C THR A 141 -32.18 19.92 4.84
N GLU A 142 -31.20 19.16 4.41
CA GLU A 142 -30.22 18.50 5.28
C GLU A 142 -28.90 18.29 4.55
N ILE A 143 -27.80 18.54 5.26
CA ILE A 143 -26.45 18.27 4.77
C ILE A 143 -25.75 17.35 5.77
N SER A 144 -25.28 16.20 5.29
CA SER A 144 -24.46 15.26 6.03
C SER A 144 -23.05 15.25 5.47
N ILE A 145 -22.06 15.45 6.33
CA ILE A 145 -20.64 15.46 5.97
C ILE A 145 -19.92 14.32 6.71
N PHE A 146 -19.33 13.41 5.95
CA PHE A 146 -18.55 12.28 6.43
C PHE A 146 -17.08 12.56 6.20
N ASN A 147 -16.28 12.56 7.26
CA ASN A 147 -14.84 12.70 7.17
C ASN A 147 -14.17 11.53 7.89
N GLY A 148 -13.11 11.01 7.27
CA GLY A 148 -12.24 10.03 7.86
C GLY A 148 -10.78 10.44 7.74
N ASN A 149 -10.02 10.15 8.78
CA ASN A 149 -8.59 10.39 8.81
C ASN A 149 -7.89 9.31 9.65
N GLY A 150 -6.67 8.93 9.23
CA GLY A 150 -5.87 7.99 9.98
C GLY A 150 -5.17 6.97 9.11
N GLY A 151 -4.65 5.93 9.76
CA GLY A 151 -3.98 4.85 9.07
C GLY A 151 -3.32 3.88 10.02
N ILE A 152 -3.01 2.72 9.48
CA ILE A 152 -2.34 1.63 10.17
C ILE A 152 -1.02 1.41 9.48
N ASN A 153 0.06 1.39 10.27
CA ASN A 153 1.39 1.03 9.82
C ASN A 153 1.76 -0.36 10.33
N ARG A 154 2.63 -1.05 9.62
CA ARG A 154 3.22 -2.30 10.07
C ARG A 154 4.74 -2.19 10.17
N LEU A 155 5.29 -2.69 11.27
CA LEU A 155 6.71 -2.96 11.45
C LEU A 155 6.92 -4.45 11.19
N TYR A 156 7.77 -4.82 10.25
CA TYR A 156 8.01 -6.22 9.90
C TYR A 156 9.47 -6.61 10.10
N GLY A 157 9.67 -7.91 10.37
CA GLY A 157 10.95 -8.60 10.30
C GLY A 157 10.81 -9.84 9.42
N ALA A 158 11.72 -10.02 8.47
CA ALA A 158 11.68 -11.14 7.53
C ALA A 158 13.03 -11.82 7.44
N PHE A 159 13.03 -13.15 7.34
CA PHE A 159 14.19 -13.99 7.18
C PHE A 159 13.97 -14.97 6.03
N GLY A 160 15.00 -15.15 5.19
CA GLY A 160 14.98 -16.12 4.11
C GLY A 160 16.28 -16.88 4.02
N MET A 161 16.19 -18.20 3.70
CA MET A 161 17.34 -19.07 3.61
C MET A 161 17.20 -20.08 2.47
N GLU A 162 18.28 -20.30 1.71
CA GLU A 162 18.37 -21.41 0.76
C GLU A 162 18.58 -22.72 1.53
N VAL A 163 17.62 -23.62 1.47
CA VAL A 163 17.62 -24.90 2.18
C VAL A 163 18.14 -26.04 1.31
N TYR A 164 17.95 -25.94 -0.01
CA TYR A 164 18.45 -26.90 -0.99
C TYR A 164 18.76 -26.16 -2.28
N LYS A 165 19.56 -26.73 -3.18
CA LYS A 165 20.00 -26.08 -4.44
C LYS A 165 18.85 -25.40 -5.18
N GLY A 166 18.83 -24.09 -5.14
CA GLY A 166 17.81 -23.25 -5.77
C GLY A 166 16.47 -23.17 -5.02
N LEU A 167 16.25 -23.93 -3.94
CA LEU A 167 15.04 -23.86 -3.11
C LEU A 167 15.32 -23.04 -1.86
N SER A 168 14.58 -21.96 -1.70
CA SER A 168 14.63 -21.07 -0.54
C SER A 168 13.30 -21.08 0.21
N LEU A 169 13.38 -21.01 1.52
CA LEU A 169 12.25 -20.81 2.43
C LEU A 169 12.42 -19.50 3.17
N GLY A 170 11.31 -18.89 3.56
CA GLY A 170 11.33 -17.66 4.33
C GLY A 170 10.13 -17.51 5.23
N ILE A 171 10.31 -16.70 6.26
CA ILE A 171 9.29 -16.30 7.22
C ILE A 171 9.33 -14.79 7.42
N GLU A 172 8.18 -14.18 7.58
CA GLU A 172 8.02 -12.78 7.95
C GLU A 172 7.01 -12.73 9.10
N ALA A 173 7.34 -11.94 10.11
CA ALA A 173 6.40 -11.55 11.16
C ALA A 173 6.27 -10.04 11.17
N ASP A 174 5.06 -9.55 11.37
CA ASP A 174 4.81 -8.12 11.47
C ASP A 174 3.93 -7.77 12.67
N PHE A 175 4.08 -6.53 13.13
CA PHE A 175 3.24 -5.89 14.12
C PHE A 175 2.63 -4.64 13.52
N SER A 176 1.31 -4.62 13.49
CA SER A 176 0.49 -3.52 12.96
C SER A 176 -0.01 -2.63 14.09
N PHE A 177 0.04 -1.32 13.87
CA PHE A 177 -0.41 -0.31 14.84
C PHE A 177 -0.86 0.96 14.12
N GLY A 178 -1.88 1.61 14.69
CA GLY A 178 -2.39 2.83 14.09
C GLY A 178 -3.60 3.42 14.81
N LYS A 179 -4.13 4.49 14.23
CA LYS A 179 -5.34 5.16 14.70
C LYS A 179 -6.21 5.53 13.52
N SER A 180 -7.52 5.50 13.74
CA SER A 180 -8.53 5.96 12.79
C SER A 180 -9.50 6.88 13.51
N GLU A 181 -9.91 7.94 12.84
CA GLU A 181 -10.93 8.87 13.30
C GLU A 181 -11.96 9.05 12.19
N ASN A 182 -13.22 8.81 12.51
CA ASN A 182 -14.35 9.00 11.62
C ASN A 182 -15.33 10.00 12.23
N THR A 183 -15.81 10.94 11.46
CA THR A 183 -16.80 11.93 11.89
C THR A 183 -17.94 11.99 10.91
N LEU A 184 -19.15 12.05 11.44
CA LEU A 184 -20.38 12.37 10.72
C LEU A 184 -20.94 13.65 11.32
N THR A 185 -21.01 14.71 10.53
CA THR A 185 -21.63 15.97 10.91
C THR A 185 -22.92 16.14 10.12
N ASN A 186 -24.01 16.35 10.80
CA ASN A 186 -25.33 16.55 10.20
C ASN A 186 -25.83 17.95 10.56
N GLN A 187 -26.29 18.68 9.56
CA GLN A 187 -26.89 20.00 9.69
C GLN A 187 -28.24 20.02 8.98
N VAL A 188 -29.29 20.27 9.73
CA VAL A 188 -30.66 20.46 9.22
C VAL A 188 -30.88 21.95 8.93
N ALA A 189 -31.53 22.29 7.82
CA ALA A 189 -31.85 23.64 7.44
C ALA A 189 -32.72 24.31 8.53
N ASN A 190 -32.48 25.60 8.78
CA ASN A 190 -33.15 26.41 9.81
C ASN A 190 -32.95 25.94 11.25
N VAL A 191 -32.07 24.97 11.52
CA VAL A 191 -31.68 24.55 12.87
C VAL A 191 -30.28 25.11 13.16
N THR A 192 -30.16 25.81 14.30
CA THR A 192 -28.88 26.46 14.66
C THR A 192 -27.79 25.46 15.09
N LEU A 193 -28.22 24.30 15.61
CA LEU A 193 -27.35 23.26 16.12
C LEU A 193 -27.09 22.21 15.04
N ALA A 194 -25.81 21.98 14.74
CA ALA A 194 -25.39 20.78 14.03
C ALA A 194 -25.20 19.62 15.03
N THR A 195 -25.43 18.39 14.61
CA THR A 195 -25.07 17.20 15.37
C THR A 195 -23.80 16.59 14.83
N ARG A 196 -22.95 16.10 15.72
CA ARG A 196 -21.75 15.38 15.33
C ARG A 196 -21.62 14.06 16.09
N TYR A 197 -21.45 13.01 15.32
CA TYR A 197 -20.94 11.73 15.77
C TYR A 197 -19.45 11.65 15.45
N LYS A 198 -18.63 11.31 16.44
CA LYS A 198 -17.19 11.16 16.31
C LYS A 198 -16.76 9.81 16.89
N GLU A 199 -16.08 9.04 16.09
CA GLU A 199 -15.50 7.75 16.45
C GLU A 199 -13.97 7.85 16.33
N SER A 200 -13.26 7.48 17.39
CA SER A 200 -11.81 7.43 17.42
C SER A 200 -11.37 6.06 17.88
N SER A 201 -10.58 5.37 17.09
CA SER A 201 -10.11 4.02 17.39
C SER A 201 -8.59 3.89 17.29
N THR A 202 -8.04 3.02 18.14
CA THR A 202 -6.66 2.55 18.11
C THR A 202 -6.68 1.10 17.69
N ILE A 203 -5.84 0.74 16.73
CA ILE A 203 -5.80 -0.58 16.10
C ILE A 203 -4.42 -1.18 16.31
N ARG A 204 -4.35 -2.44 16.79
CA ARG A 204 -3.11 -3.16 17.04
C ARG A 204 -3.26 -4.63 16.73
N GLY A 205 -2.17 -5.28 16.28
CA GLY A 205 -2.16 -6.72 16.09
C GLY A 205 -0.91 -7.20 15.38
N GLY A 206 -0.78 -8.50 15.23
CA GLY A 206 0.37 -9.12 14.57
C GLY A 206 -0.06 -10.09 13.49
N ASN A 207 0.84 -10.36 12.56
CA ASN A 207 0.62 -11.33 11.50
C ASN A 207 1.89 -12.10 11.16
N VAL A 208 1.73 -13.28 10.56
CA VAL A 208 2.84 -14.12 10.08
C VAL A 208 2.60 -14.50 8.63
N LYS A 209 3.67 -14.46 7.83
CA LYS A 209 3.70 -14.89 6.44
C LYS A 209 4.87 -15.84 6.22
N ILE A 210 4.62 -16.94 5.53
CA ILE A 210 5.66 -17.87 5.07
C ILE A 210 5.79 -17.78 3.56
N GLY A 211 6.97 -18.08 3.06
CA GLY A 211 7.25 -18.06 1.63
C GLY A 211 8.21 -19.13 1.17
N THR A 212 8.06 -19.53 -0.06
CA THR A 212 8.99 -20.41 -0.75
C THR A 212 9.33 -19.86 -2.12
N GLN A 213 10.56 -20.09 -2.56
CA GLN A 213 11.03 -19.70 -3.88
C GLN A 213 11.95 -20.80 -4.45
N TYR A 214 11.75 -21.15 -5.71
CA TYR A 214 12.61 -22.07 -6.42
C TYR A 214 13.18 -21.41 -7.65
N THR A 215 14.51 -21.46 -7.79
CA THR A 215 15.26 -20.89 -8.92
C THR A 215 16.05 -21.98 -9.61
N LYS A 216 15.87 -22.10 -10.93
CA LYS A 216 16.63 -23.04 -11.76
C LYS A 216 17.26 -22.32 -12.94
N GLU A 217 18.58 -22.34 -12.99
CA GLU A 217 19.34 -21.87 -14.15
C GLU A 217 19.54 -23.03 -15.14
N PHE A 218 19.27 -22.78 -16.41
CA PHE A 218 19.47 -23.72 -17.51
C PHE A 218 20.83 -23.49 -18.19
N LYS A 219 21.29 -24.48 -18.96
CA LYS A 219 22.58 -24.41 -19.67
C LYS A 219 22.72 -23.20 -20.61
N ASN A 220 21.62 -22.68 -21.16
CA ASN A 220 21.55 -21.50 -22.02
C ASN A 220 21.47 -20.17 -21.22
N LYS A 221 21.73 -20.21 -19.91
CA LYS A 221 21.65 -19.08 -18.98
C LYS A 221 20.23 -18.47 -18.85
N LEU A 222 19.20 -19.20 -19.24
CA LEU A 222 17.83 -18.87 -18.88
C LEU A 222 17.56 -19.29 -17.45
N ILE A 223 16.78 -18.49 -16.74
CA ILE A 223 16.41 -18.73 -15.35
C ILE A 223 14.90 -18.88 -15.29
N LEU A 224 14.44 -19.94 -14.66
CA LEU A 224 13.07 -20.15 -14.22
C LEU A 224 13.00 -19.85 -12.72
N ASN A 225 12.09 -18.98 -12.33
CA ASN A 225 11.74 -18.72 -10.95
C ASN A 225 10.28 -19.12 -10.70
N LEU A 226 10.07 -19.84 -9.61
CA LEU A 226 8.75 -20.16 -9.07
C LEU A 226 8.68 -19.58 -7.66
N GLY A 227 7.53 -19.08 -7.26
CA GLY A 227 7.36 -18.53 -5.92
C GLY A 227 5.93 -18.75 -5.41
N ALA A 228 5.83 -18.96 -4.09
CA ALA A 228 4.57 -19.02 -3.40
C ALA A 228 4.71 -18.41 -2.01
N THR A 229 3.64 -17.75 -1.53
CA THR A 229 3.54 -17.26 -0.17
C THR A 229 2.17 -17.55 0.41
N TYR A 230 2.13 -17.72 1.71
CA TYR A 230 0.92 -17.85 2.48
C TYR A 230 1.02 -16.94 3.71
N LYS A 231 0.09 -15.99 3.81
CA LYS A 231 -0.10 -15.10 4.96
C LYS A 231 -1.25 -15.65 5.78
N PHE A 232 -1.01 -15.92 7.05
CA PHE A 232 -2.03 -16.42 7.95
C PHE A 232 -3.06 -15.33 8.27
N GLY A 233 -4.31 -15.71 8.45
CA GLY A 233 -5.31 -14.81 9.01
C GLY A 233 -4.98 -14.51 10.46
N SER A 234 -5.24 -13.27 10.89
CA SER A 234 -5.03 -12.83 12.27
C SER A 234 -6.07 -11.78 12.65
N ASN A 235 -6.20 -11.50 13.94
CA ASN A 235 -7.07 -10.44 14.43
C ASN A 235 -6.24 -9.21 14.76
N LEU A 236 -6.76 -8.05 14.40
CA LEU A 236 -6.33 -6.76 14.92
C LEU A 236 -7.34 -6.32 15.97
N ASP A 237 -6.86 -6.07 17.19
CA ASP A 237 -7.68 -5.52 18.25
C ASP A 237 -7.99 -4.06 17.96
N VAL A 238 -9.22 -3.65 18.16
CA VAL A 238 -9.71 -2.30 17.92
C VAL A 238 -10.37 -1.79 19.20
N GLU A 239 -9.74 -0.81 19.83
CA GLU A 239 -10.24 -0.10 21.00
C GLU A 239 -10.61 1.32 20.59
N GLY A 240 -11.82 1.77 20.94
CA GLY A 240 -12.30 3.06 20.50
C GLY A 240 -13.24 3.75 21.47
N ASN A 241 -13.52 5.01 21.18
CA ASN A 241 -14.50 5.81 21.87
C ASN A 241 -15.43 6.47 20.86
N GLU A 242 -16.72 6.40 21.12
CA GLU A 242 -17.76 7.15 20.42
C GLU A 242 -18.16 8.37 21.24
N ARG A 243 -18.29 9.49 20.56
CA ARG A 243 -18.81 10.74 21.13
C ARG A 243 -19.93 11.25 20.23
N PHE A 244 -21.05 11.61 20.85
CA PHE A 244 -22.15 12.25 20.16
C PHE A 244 -22.42 13.59 20.84
N TYR A 245 -22.39 14.66 20.06
CA TYR A 245 -22.57 16.00 20.59
C TYR A 245 -23.20 16.95 19.57
N THR A 246 -23.80 18.02 20.09
CA THR A 246 -24.26 19.14 19.29
C THR A 246 -23.24 20.27 19.31
N LEU A 247 -23.17 21.01 18.21
CA LEU A 247 -22.24 22.13 18.06
C LEU A 247 -22.87 23.31 17.33
N THR A 248 -22.32 24.48 17.57
CA THR A 248 -22.55 25.70 16.76
C THR A 248 -21.22 26.22 16.25
N LEU A 249 -21.25 26.92 15.13
CA LEU A 249 -20.11 27.70 14.66
C LEU A 249 -20.16 29.10 15.22
N SER A 250 -19.03 29.60 15.77
CA SER A 250 -18.88 31.01 16.10
C SER A 250 -18.78 31.85 14.83
N SER A 251 -18.85 33.17 14.96
CA SER A 251 -18.65 34.10 13.84
C SER A 251 -17.28 34.00 13.17
N SER A 252 -16.30 33.42 13.88
CA SER A 252 -14.94 33.12 13.35
C SER A 252 -14.82 31.72 12.74
N GLY A 253 -15.92 30.93 12.68
CA GLY A 253 -15.92 29.54 12.22
C GLY A 253 -15.38 28.54 13.22
N THR A 254 -15.13 28.95 14.48
CA THR A 254 -14.68 28.02 15.52
C THR A 254 -15.87 27.20 16.03
N GLU A 255 -15.70 25.89 16.17
CA GLU A 255 -16.69 24.97 16.69
C GLU A 255 -16.87 25.14 18.21
N ILE A 256 -18.10 25.29 18.65
CA ILE A 256 -18.48 25.39 20.07
C ILE A 256 -19.41 24.23 20.37
N ILE A 257 -18.95 23.28 21.20
CA ILE A 257 -19.76 22.16 21.69
C ILE A 257 -20.82 22.72 22.64
N ARG A 258 -22.08 22.31 22.48
CA ARG A 258 -23.22 22.73 23.30
C ARG A 258 -23.68 21.66 24.27
N ASP A 259 -24.08 20.51 23.75
CA ASP A 259 -24.45 19.35 24.54
C ASP A 259 -23.62 18.16 24.07
N GLU A 260 -23.18 17.36 25.01
CA GLU A 260 -22.41 16.15 24.74
C GLU A 260 -22.97 15.00 25.57
N ALA A 261 -23.28 13.88 24.91
CA ALA A 261 -23.60 12.63 25.58
C ALA A 261 -22.33 11.99 26.17
N ASP A 262 -22.51 11.17 27.19
CA ASP A 262 -21.39 10.41 27.76
C ASP A 262 -20.69 9.59 26.67
N ALA A 263 -19.36 9.64 26.67
CA ALA A 263 -18.56 8.89 25.72
C ALA A 263 -18.73 7.39 25.95
N VAL A 264 -19.00 6.66 24.87
CA VAL A 264 -19.13 5.20 24.89
C VAL A 264 -17.83 4.56 24.45
N THR A 265 -17.26 3.73 25.31
CA THR A 265 -16.09 2.90 24.94
C THR A 265 -16.58 1.71 24.11
N ILE A 266 -15.93 1.49 22.99
CA ILE A 266 -16.23 0.40 22.09
C ILE A 266 -14.97 -0.46 21.88
N ASN A 267 -15.19 -1.76 21.81
CA ASN A 267 -14.17 -2.75 21.51
C ASN A 267 -14.65 -3.59 20.33
N GLY A 268 -13.73 -3.87 19.44
CA GLY A 268 -14.02 -4.67 18.26
C GLY A 268 -12.76 -5.40 17.77
N GLU A 269 -12.95 -6.18 16.74
CA GLU A 269 -11.88 -6.88 16.05
C GLU A 269 -12.02 -6.65 14.55
N TYR A 270 -10.88 -6.47 13.90
CA TYR A 270 -10.77 -6.54 12.46
C TYR A 270 -9.96 -7.77 12.10
N LYS A 271 -10.60 -8.72 11.42
CA LYS A 271 -9.96 -9.96 11.02
C LYS A 271 -9.22 -9.78 9.71
N LEU A 272 -7.90 -9.73 9.78
CA LEU A 272 -7.06 -9.81 8.59
C LEU A 272 -7.27 -11.17 7.92
N PRO A 273 -7.63 -11.19 6.62
CA PRO A 273 -7.88 -12.43 5.90
C PRO A 273 -6.58 -13.20 5.63
N THR A 274 -6.73 -14.49 5.34
CA THR A 274 -5.65 -15.27 4.74
C THR A 274 -5.38 -14.79 3.33
N GLN A 275 -4.12 -14.81 2.92
CA GLN A 275 -3.70 -14.43 1.57
C GLN A 275 -2.73 -15.45 1.02
N THR A 276 -2.93 -15.84 -0.22
CA THR A 276 -2.09 -16.77 -0.94
C THR A 276 -1.64 -16.14 -2.26
N ILE A 277 -0.35 -16.21 -2.54
CA ILE A 277 0.22 -15.69 -3.78
C ILE A 277 1.03 -16.81 -4.45
N PHE A 278 0.80 -17.00 -5.74
CA PHE A 278 1.59 -17.88 -6.60
C PHE A 278 2.09 -17.12 -7.82
N GLY A 279 3.28 -17.47 -8.26
CA GLY A 279 3.81 -16.87 -9.46
C GLY A 279 4.97 -17.62 -10.06
N PHE A 280 5.23 -17.31 -11.31
CA PHE A 280 6.39 -17.79 -12.02
C PHE A 280 7.01 -16.67 -12.84
N GLY A 281 8.26 -16.84 -13.18
CA GLY A 281 8.96 -15.91 -14.03
C GLY A 281 10.10 -16.58 -14.81
N PHE A 282 10.34 -16.08 -16.00
CA PHE A 282 11.46 -16.44 -16.84
C PHE A 282 12.33 -15.21 -17.09
N GLY A 283 13.62 -15.45 -17.23
CA GLY A 283 14.53 -14.35 -17.49
C GLY A 283 15.94 -14.78 -17.83
N LYS A 284 16.77 -13.77 -17.99
CA LYS A 284 18.22 -13.91 -18.10
C LYS A 284 18.84 -12.88 -17.17
N THR A 285 19.74 -13.32 -16.30
CA THR A 285 20.39 -12.45 -15.31
C THR A 285 20.88 -11.16 -15.95
N ASP A 286 20.64 -10.02 -15.30
CA ASP A 286 21.06 -8.67 -15.67
C ASP A 286 20.63 -8.23 -17.08
N LYS A 287 19.66 -8.90 -17.69
CA LYS A 287 19.20 -8.57 -19.04
C LYS A 287 17.68 -8.39 -19.13
N TRP A 288 16.91 -9.40 -18.78
CA TRP A 288 15.46 -9.32 -18.81
C TRP A 288 14.80 -10.34 -17.88
N HIS A 289 13.61 -10.02 -17.47
CA HIS A 289 12.71 -10.88 -16.71
C HIS A 289 11.28 -10.61 -17.16
N ALA A 290 10.48 -11.65 -17.26
CA ALA A 290 9.04 -11.57 -17.44
C ALA A 290 8.38 -12.58 -16.51
N GLY A 291 7.26 -12.20 -15.89
CA GLY A 291 6.58 -13.03 -14.92
C GLY A 291 5.09 -12.80 -14.87
N PHE A 292 4.43 -13.75 -14.23
CA PHE A 292 3.02 -13.74 -13.92
C PHE A 292 2.84 -14.05 -12.43
N GLU A 293 1.85 -13.40 -11.81
CA GLU A 293 1.50 -13.58 -10.41
C GLU A 293 -0.02 -13.60 -10.26
N TYR A 294 -0.50 -14.54 -9.47
CA TYR A 294 -1.87 -14.63 -9.00
C TYR A 294 -1.89 -14.52 -7.49
N GLU A 295 -2.71 -13.63 -6.97
CA GLU A 295 -2.94 -13.40 -5.56
C GLU A 295 -4.43 -13.60 -5.26
N SER A 296 -4.71 -14.35 -4.20
CA SER A 296 -6.07 -14.56 -3.68
C SER A 296 -6.07 -14.24 -2.19
N GLN A 297 -7.07 -13.50 -1.75
CA GLN A 297 -7.29 -13.12 -0.37
C GLN A 297 -8.73 -13.43 0.02
N ASP A 298 -8.93 -14.07 1.16
CA ASP A 298 -10.27 -14.36 1.67
C ASP A 298 -11.05 -13.09 1.96
N ALA A 299 -12.36 -13.22 2.09
CA ALA A 299 -13.23 -12.10 2.43
C ALA A 299 -12.84 -11.47 3.77
N ILE A 300 -12.81 -10.16 3.81
CA ILE A 300 -12.60 -9.39 5.03
C ILE A 300 -13.81 -9.59 5.96
N ASN A 301 -13.54 -9.81 7.24
CA ASN A 301 -14.58 -9.93 8.25
C ASN A 301 -14.29 -8.95 9.39
N THR A 302 -15.28 -8.14 9.72
CA THR A 302 -15.23 -7.15 10.80
C THR A 302 -16.24 -7.49 11.87
N SER A 303 -15.95 -7.17 13.13
CA SER A 303 -16.84 -7.31 14.28
C SER A 303 -16.88 -6.01 15.09
N GLY A 304 -17.78 -5.94 16.05
CA GLY A 304 -17.96 -4.75 16.87
C GLY A 304 -18.51 -3.56 16.08
N PHE A 305 -17.99 -2.37 16.35
CA PHE A 305 -18.47 -1.14 15.72
C PHE A 305 -18.12 -0.99 14.26
N LEU A 306 -17.05 -1.64 13.79
CA LEU A 306 -16.68 -1.65 12.38
C LEU A 306 -17.71 -2.33 11.47
N ASN A 307 -18.65 -3.08 12.05
CA ASN A 307 -19.70 -3.80 11.33
C ASN A 307 -21.04 -3.04 11.30
N ARG A 308 -21.11 -1.79 11.77
CA ARG A 308 -22.37 -1.02 11.89
C ARG A 308 -22.92 -0.46 10.59
N THR A 309 -22.20 -0.56 9.51
CA THR A 309 -22.47 0.16 8.27
C THR A 309 -23.64 -0.40 7.45
N GLY A 310 -24.43 -1.28 8.01
CA GLY A 310 -25.69 -1.70 7.39
C GLY A 310 -25.52 -2.60 6.17
N ASN A 311 -26.62 -2.79 5.45
CA ASN A 311 -26.71 -3.72 4.31
C ASN A 311 -26.24 -3.12 2.98
N THR A 312 -25.46 -2.01 2.98
CA THR A 312 -25.09 -1.29 1.77
C THR A 312 -23.77 -1.75 1.16
N PHE A 313 -22.96 -2.50 1.89
CA PHE A 313 -21.74 -3.11 1.36
C PHE A 313 -21.46 -4.47 1.99
N LYS A 314 -20.64 -5.25 1.32
CA LYS A 314 -20.10 -6.53 1.81
C LYS A 314 -18.75 -6.80 1.19
N TYR A 315 -17.99 -7.70 1.82
CA TYR A 315 -16.75 -8.21 1.28
C TYR A 315 -16.93 -9.63 0.75
N ASP A 316 -16.28 -9.90 -0.36
CA ASP A 316 -16.11 -11.19 -1.00
C ASP A 316 -14.61 -11.47 -1.15
N THR A 317 -14.24 -12.62 -1.67
CA THR A 317 -12.86 -12.98 -1.97
C THR A 317 -12.25 -12.00 -2.98
N SER A 318 -11.08 -11.46 -2.65
CA SER A 318 -10.27 -10.64 -3.55
C SER A 318 -9.38 -11.51 -4.43
N ASN A 319 -9.26 -11.14 -5.70
CA ASN A 319 -8.40 -11.85 -6.65
C ASN A 319 -7.65 -10.84 -7.52
N ARG A 320 -6.31 -11.02 -7.61
CA ARG A 320 -5.44 -10.15 -8.37
C ARG A 320 -4.59 -10.95 -9.36
N TYR A 321 -4.54 -10.49 -10.58
CA TYR A 321 -3.72 -11.02 -11.68
C TYR A 321 -2.74 -9.95 -12.11
N SER A 322 -1.47 -10.31 -12.15
CA SER A 322 -0.39 -9.39 -12.54
C SER A 322 0.52 -10.04 -13.56
N VAL A 323 0.88 -9.27 -14.58
CA VAL A 323 1.89 -9.65 -15.57
C VAL A 323 2.84 -8.49 -15.78
N GLY A 324 4.11 -8.78 -15.90
CA GLY A 324 5.10 -7.72 -16.14
C GLY A 324 6.53 -8.23 -16.21
N GLY A 325 7.44 -7.27 -16.31
CA GLY A 325 8.84 -7.61 -16.40
C GLY A 325 9.75 -6.39 -16.55
N TYR A 326 11.02 -6.67 -16.74
CA TYR A 326 12.04 -5.66 -17.01
C TYR A 326 12.96 -6.05 -18.15
N PHE A 327 13.59 -5.03 -18.73
CA PHE A 327 14.66 -5.16 -19.72
C PHE A 327 15.77 -4.17 -19.43
N THR A 328 17.02 -4.65 -19.44
CA THR A 328 18.24 -3.85 -19.34
C THR A 328 19.09 -4.13 -20.57
N PRO A 329 19.29 -3.17 -21.49
CA PRO A 329 19.99 -3.40 -22.75
C PRO A 329 21.40 -3.98 -22.54
N LYS A 330 22.22 -3.34 -21.70
CA LYS A 330 23.57 -3.78 -21.37
C LYS A 330 24.02 -3.23 -20.02
N ALA A 331 23.78 -4.00 -18.94
CA ALA A 331 24.05 -3.59 -17.56
C ALA A 331 25.53 -3.18 -17.32
N THR A 332 26.48 -3.73 -18.10
CA THR A 332 27.91 -3.46 -17.99
C THR A 332 28.44 -2.41 -18.98
N SER A 333 27.57 -1.66 -19.66
CA SER A 333 27.98 -0.64 -20.62
C SER A 333 28.82 0.46 -19.96
N ILE A 334 29.94 0.78 -20.56
CA ILE A 334 30.85 1.88 -20.16
C ILE A 334 30.54 3.14 -20.97
N SER A 335 30.13 2.95 -22.23
CA SER A 335 29.96 4.02 -23.23
C SER A 335 28.64 4.74 -23.14
N SER A 336 27.56 4.03 -22.75
CA SER A 336 26.21 4.60 -22.72
C SER A 336 25.54 4.40 -21.35
N TYR A 337 25.05 5.50 -20.79
CA TYR A 337 24.28 5.46 -19.54
C TYR A 337 22.93 4.75 -19.74
N TRP A 338 22.23 5.04 -20.85
CA TRP A 338 20.91 4.52 -21.16
C TRP A 338 20.88 3.01 -21.39
N GLU A 339 22.00 2.41 -21.80
CA GLU A 339 22.12 0.96 -21.90
C GLU A 339 22.12 0.26 -20.54
N ARG A 340 22.47 0.97 -19.46
CA ARG A 340 22.48 0.46 -18.09
C ARG A 340 21.17 0.68 -17.36
N VAL A 341 20.30 1.53 -17.89
CA VAL A 341 18.97 1.77 -17.32
C VAL A 341 18.13 0.52 -17.43
N THR A 342 17.43 0.17 -16.36
CA THR A 342 16.44 -0.91 -16.35
C THR A 342 15.06 -0.34 -16.64
N TYR A 343 14.48 -0.77 -17.74
CA TYR A 343 13.11 -0.42 -18.18
C TYR A 343 12.15 -1.47 -17.68
N ARG A 344 11.05 -1.04 -17.09
CA ARG A 344 10.03 -1.92 -16.49
C ARG A 344 8.66 -1.59 -17.05
N ALA A 345 7.82 -2.63 -17.21
CA ALA A 345 6.41 -2.47 -17.56
C ALA A 345 5.58 -3.61 -17.00
N GLY A 346 4.30 -3.36 -16.77
CA GLY A 346 3.38 -4.38 -16.30
C GLY A 346 1.93 -3.94 -16.29
N LEU A 347 1.06 -4.93 -16.14
CA LEU A 347 -0.39 -4.79 -16.07
C LEU A 347 -0.90 -5.50 -14.83
N ARG A 348 -1.95 -4.95 -14.22
CA ARG A 348 -2.62 -5.50 -13.06
C ARG A 348 -4.13 -5.41 -13.26
N PHE A 349 -4.80 -6.50 -12.96
CA PHE A 349 -6.24 -6.56 -12.84
C PHE A 349 -6.60 -7.16 -11.49
N GLU A 350 -7.49 -6.49 -10.75
CA GLU A 350 -7.87 -6.88 -9.39
C GLU A 350 -9.38 -6.76 -9.20
N LYS A 351 -9.97 -7.84 -8.67
CA LYS A 351 -11.27 -7.80 -8.01
C LYS A 351 -10.99 -7.56 -6.53
N THR A 352 -11.30 -6.38 -6.02
CA THR A 352 -10.89 -5.98 -4.66
C THR A 352 -11.63 -6.72 -3.55
N GLY A 353 -12.67 -7.47 -3.90
CA GLY A 353 -13.57 -8.12 -2.94
C GLY A 353 -14.62 -7.18 -2.35
N LEU A 354 -14.47 -5.87 -2.45
CA LEU A 354 -15.49 -4.93 -2.00
C LEU A 354 -16.67 -4.91 -2.99
N MET A 355 -17.87 -5.10 -2.46
CA MET A 355 -19.13 -5.02 -3.18
C MET A 355 -20.03 -3.99 -2.52
N ILE A 356 -20.56 -3.04 -3.30
CA ILE A 356 -21.36 -1.92 -2.79
C ILE A 356 -22.73 -1.92 -3.48
N ASP A 357 -23.77 -1.69 -2.71
CA ASP A 357 -25.12 -1.42 -3.22
C ASP A 357 -25.36 0.09 -3.25
N GLY A 358 -25.22 0.71 -4.42
CA GLY A 358 -25.48 2.13 -4.61
C GLY A 358 -26.96 2.52 -4.57
N SER A 359 -27.88 1.53 -4.54
CA SER A 359 -29.32 1.78 -4.36
C SER A 359 -29.73 1.86 -2.87
N GLY A 360 -28.87 1.39 -1.97
CA GLY A 360 -29.14 1.34 -0.53
C GLY A 360 -30.20 0.31 -0.11
N THR A 361 -30.67 -0.56 -1.04
CA THR A 361 -31.71 -1.58 -0.77
C THR A 361 -31.17 -2.87 -0.16
N GLY A 362 -29.86 -3.08 -0.19
CA GLY A 362 -29.20 -4.29 0.28
C GLY A 362 -29.33 -5.49 -0.68
N THR A 363 -29.72 -5.25 -1.93
CA THR A 363 -29.99 -6.33 -2.91
C THR A 363 -29.22 -6.22 -4.21
N ASN A 364 -28.75 -5.03 -4.61
CA ASN A 364 -28.09 -4.79 -5.88
C ASN A 364 -26.59 -4.47 -5.71
N PHE A 365 -25.81 -5.48 -5.35
CA PHE A 365 -24.38 -5.31 -5.11
C PHE A 365 -23.56 -5.28 -6.40
N THR A 366 -22.70 -4.27 -6.54
CA THR A 366 -21.76 -4.11 -7.65
C THR A 366 -20.34 -4.25 -7.13
N ALA A 367 -19.53 -5.08 -7.80
CA ALA A 367 -18.14 -5.30 -7.44
C ALA A 367 -17.26 -4.10 -7.82
N VAL A 368 -16.38 -3.72 -6.91
CA VAL A 368 -15.33 -2.72 -7.16
C VAL A 368 -14.11 -3.44 -7.74
N ASN A 369 -13.84 -3.20 -9.01
CA ASN A 369 -12.68 -3.73 -9.71
C ASN A 369 -11.63 -2.64 -9.87
N ASP A 370 -10.35 -3.04 -9.96
CA ASP A 370 -9.22 -2.14 -10.18
C ASP A 370 -8.35 -2.65 -11.34
N PHE A 371 -8.05 -1.78 -12.28
CA PHE A 371 -7.14 -2.04 -13.39
C PHE A 371 -6.01 -1.03 -13.37
N GLY A 372 -4.76 -1.49 -13.43
CA GLY A 372 -3.58 -0.64 -13.45
C GLY A 372 -2.58 -1.06 -14.54
N MET A 373 -2.01 -0.07 -15.20
CA MET A 373 -0.89 -0.21 -16.13
C MET A 373 0.30 0.56 -15.58
N SER A 374 1.45 -0.09 -15.46
CA SER A 374 2.64 0.47 -14.83
C SER A 374 3.84 0.47 -15.75
N PHE A 375 4.70 1.49 -15.57
CA PHE A 375 5.99 1.65 -16.21
C PHE A 375 7.03 2.07 -15.16
N GLY A 376 8.30 1.82 -15.44
CA GLY A 376 9.34 2.27 -14.52
C GLY A 376 10.73 2.30 -15.12
N LEU A 377 11.57 3.09 -14.46
CA LEU A 377 12.98 3.27 -14.82
C LEU A 377 13.84 3.00 -13.57
N GLY A 378 14.81 2.09 -13.71
CA GLY A 378 15.85 1.90 -12.72
C GLY A 378 17.12 2.60 -13.18
N LEU A 379 17.48 3.68 -12.50
CA LEU A 379 18.57 4.60 -12.84
C LEU A 379 19.81 4.27 -11.98
N PRO A 380 20.84 3.59 -12.51
CA PRO A 380 22.01 3.23 -11.72
C PRO A 380 22.82 4.47 -11.32
N MET A 381 23.19 4.55 -10.03
CA MET A 381 23.97 5.65 -9.46
C MET A 381 25.48 5.34 -9.51
N GLY A 382 26.18 5.96 -10.43
CA GLY A 382 27.64 5.83 -10.57
C GLY A 382 28.08 4.41 -10.92
N ARG A 383 29.17 3.96 -10.31
CA ARG A 383 29.73 2.60 -10.48
C ARG A 383 29.28 1.61 -9.40
N LYS A 384 28.43 2.06 -8.48
CA LYS A 384 27.87 1.25 -7.38
C LYS A 384 26.54 0.63 -7.83
N LEU A 385 26.17 -0.48 -7.22
CA LEU A 385 24.90 -1.19 -7.47
C LEU A 385 23.67 -0.48 -6.87
N SER A 386 23.80 0.78 -6.49
CA SER A 386 22.70 1.61 -5.96
C SER A 386 21.91 2.21 -7.11
N ASN A 387 20.60 2.32 -6.92
CA ASN A 387 19.67 2.78 -7.95
C ASN A 387 18.69 3.80 -7.39
N VAL A 388 18.32 4.77 -8.23
CA VAL A 388 17.09 5.54 -8.09
C VAL A 388 16.06 4.86 -8.99
N ASN A 389 14.88 4.56 -8.47
CA ASN A 389 13.81 3.98 -9.28
C ASN A 389 12.66 4.95 -9.36
N LEU A 390 12.17 5.16 -10.57
CA LEU A 390 10.97 5.93 -10.89
C LEU A 390 9.91 4.95 -11.38
N GLY A 391 8.71 5.07 -10.86
CA GLY A 391 7.55 4.28 -11.26
C GLY A 391 6.38 5.18 -11.60
N PHE A 392 5.67 4.85 -12.65
CA PHE A 392 4.46 5.50 -13.12
C PHE A 392 3.37 4.44 -13.22
N GLU A 393 2.19 4.72 -12.70
CA GLU A 393 1.05 3.83 -12.82
C GLU A 393 -0.21 4.64 -13.14
N PHE A 394 -0.93 4.19 -14.14
CA PHE A 394 -2.23 4.72 -14.54
C PHE A 394 -3.26 3.64 -14.29
N GLY A 395 -4.38 3.99 -13.69
CA GLY A 395 -5.39 3.00 -13.43
C GLY A 395 -6.78 3.57 -13.23
N LYS A 396 -7.70 2.62 -13.11
CA LYS A 396 -9.13 2.87 -12.93
C LYS A 396 -9.67 1.89 -11.91
N LYS A 397 -10.32 2.41 -10.85
CA LYS A 397 -10.96 1.63 -9.79
C LYS A 397 -12.44 1.99 -9.69
N GLY A 398 -13.29 0.99 -9.57
CA GLY A 398 -14.73 1.17 -9.46
C GLY A 398 -15.42 1.50 -10.80
N THR A 399 -16.66 1.98 -10.71
CA THR A 399 -17.53 2.28 -11.85
C THR A 399 -18.55 3.34 -11.45
N THR A 400 -19.05 4.12 -12.39
CA THR A 400 -20.16 5.05 -12.19
C THR A 400 -21.54 4.39 -12.33
N ASN A 401 -21.60 3.11 -12.71
CA ASN A 401 -22.85 2.37 -12.78
C ASN A 401 -23.45 2.19 -11.37
N ASN A 402 -24.78 2.11 -11.27
CA ASN A 402 -25.49 1.89 -10.02
C ASN A 402 -25.20 2.96 -8.94
N ASN A 403 -25.03 4.22 -9.33
CA ASN A 403 -24.71 5.35 -8.45
C ASN A 403 -23.41 5.18 -7.65
N LEU A 404 -22.46 4.39 -8.18
CA LEU A 404 -21.17 4.21 -7.54
C LEU A 404 -20.15 5.27 -7.99
N ILE A 405 -19.00 5.21 -7.38
CA ILE A 405 -17.87 6.09 -7.61
C ILE A 405 -16.85 5.40 -8.51
N GLN A 406 -16.33 6.13 -9.50
CA GLN A 406 -15.19 5.72 -10.29
C GLN A 406 -13.99 6.59 -9.92
N GLU A 407 -12.88 5.96 -9.65
CA GLU A 407 -11.58 6.60 -9.45
C GLU A 407 -10.69 6.37 -10.67
N ASN A 408 -10.16 7.45 -11.24
CA ASN A 408 -9.05 7.37 -12.17
C ASN A 408 -7.82 7.91 -11.46
N TYR A 409 -6.73 7.16 -11.43
CA TYR A 409 -5.54 7.55 -10.70
C TYR A 409 -4.28 7.55 -11.56
N PHE A 410 -3.39 8.48 -11.21
CA PHE A 410 -2.02 8.53 -11.67
C PHE A 410 -1.08 8.50 -10.45
N ASN A 411 -0.28 7.45 -10.36
CA ASN A 411 0.69 7.26 -9.30
C ASN A 411 2.10 7.54 -9.82
N LEU A 412 2.78 8.50 -9.22
CA LEU A 412 4.22 8.68 -9.36
C LEU A 412 4.92 8.11 -8.14
N ARG A 413 5.82 7.16 -8.36
CA ARG A 413 6.60 6.53 -7.30
C ARG A 413 8.07 6.82 -7.46
N LEU A 414 8.73 7.13 -6.36
CA LEU A 414 10.17 7.32 -6.29
C LEU A 414 10.74 6.39 -5.24
N SER A 415 11.79 5.64 -5.56
CA SER A 415 12.56 4.93 -4.55
C SER A 415 14.05 5.12 -4.70
N LEU A 416 14.70 5.01 -3.54
CA LEU A 416 16.14 4.97 -3.43
C LEU A 416 16.53 3.60 -2.89
N SER A 417 17.28 2.83 -3.68
CA SER A 417 17.82 1.53 -3.30
C SER A 417 19.35 1.64 -3.22
N LEU A 418 19.85 1.73 -1.97
CA LEU A 418 21.28 1.91 -1.71
C LEU A 418 21.90 0.59 -1.30
N ASN A 419 22.89 0.14 -2.08
CA ASN A 419 23.62 -1.09 -1.82
C ASN A 419 25.04 -0.78 -1.30
N ALA A 420 25.38 -1.36 -0.15
CA ALA A 420 26.72 -1.26 0.40
C ALA A 420 27.64 -2.25 -0.33
N VAL A 421 28.57 -1.72 -1.12
CA VAL A 421 29.57 -2.49 -1.88
C VAL A 421 30.94 -2.28 -1.24
N GLY A 422 31.65 -3.36 -0.91
CA GLY A 422 33.04 -3.33 -0.46
C GLY A 422 33.25 -3.51 1.05
N ARG A 423 34.46 -3.22 1.55
CA ARG A 423 34.96 -3.46 2.93
C ARG A 423 34.15 -2.82 4.09
N GLN A 424 33.02 -2.20 3.81
CA GLN A 424 32.10 -1.62 4.81
C GLN A 424 30.89 -2.53 5.10
N ALA A 425 31.02 -3.83 4.97
CA ALA A 425 30.07 -4.77 5.53
C ALA A 425 30.11 -4.63 7.07
N TRP A 426 29.03 -4.17 7.67
CA TRP A 426 28.93 -3.77 9.08
C TRP A 426 29.33 -4.87 10.08
N PHE A 427 29.46 -6.10 9.66
CA PHE A 427 29.81 -7.25 10.48
C PHE A 427 31.14 -7.92 10.13
N GLN A 428 31.98 -7.32 9.28
CA GLN A 428 33.32 -7.84 9.08
C GLN A 428 34.31 -7.14 10.01
N LYS A 429 34.95 -7.94 10.86
CA LYS A 429 36.09 -7.48 11.69
C LYS A 429 37.11 -6.80 10.77
N ARG A 430 37.45 -5.54 11.01
CA ARG A 430 38.55 -4.87 10.31
C ARG A 430 39.81 -5.68 10.57
N ARG A 431 40.39 -6.25 9.57
CA ARG A 431 41.80 -6.70 9.64
C ARG A 431 42.64 -5.43 9.63
N ILE A 432 43.27 -5.17 10.75
CA ILE A 432 44.36 -4.21 10.86
C ILE A 432 45.57 -4.99 10.41
N ASP A 433 46.04 -4.75 9.20
CA ASP A 433 47.33 -5.16 8.72
C ASP A 433 48.35 -4.10 9.11
#